data_4ac853ccff49763f3e6d22e3f747f0da
#
_entry.id   4ac853ccff49763f3e6d22e3f747f0da
#
_cell.length_a   1.000
_cell.length_b   1.000
_cell.length_c   1.000
_cell.angle_alpha   90.00
_cell.angle_beta   90.00
_cell.angle_gamma   90.00
#
_symmetry.space_group_name_H-M   'P 1'
#
loop_
_entity.id
_entity.type
_entity.pdbx_description
1 polymer ?
#
loop_
_entity_poly.entity_id
_entity_poly.type
_entity_poly.pdbx_seq_one_letter_code
_entity_poly.pdbx_strand_id
1 'polypeptide(L)'
;DTPLAKVGCAICWDQWFPECARILTLKGADLILYPSAIGSEPHMPELNSKDHWINTMVGHAAANQIPIITSNRIGKEIEADIELNFYGNSFILDHLGNVINRMNDKDEGIITATLDLLISREYRKLWGNFRDRRPDLYKKILDF
;
A
#
# COMPACT_ATOMS: atom_id res chain seq x y z
N ASP A 1 2.93 -15.10 9.73
CA ASP A 1 4.16 -14.97 10.51
C ASP A 1 5.34 -15.59 9.75
N THR A 2 6.48 -14.92 9.78
CA THR A 2 7.76 -15.41 9.26
C THR A 2 8.79 -15.38 10.39
N PRO A 3 9.95 -16.05 10.23
CA PRO A 3 11.02 -15.98 11.24
C PRO A 3 11.55 -14.56 11.49
N LEU A 4 11.40 -13.64 10.54
CA LEU A 4 11.97 -12.30 10.57
C LEU A 4 10.93 -11.22 10.90
N ALA A 5 9.67 -11.40 10.47
CA ALA A 5 8.64 -10.37 10.54
C ALA A 5 7.23 -10.97 10.48
N LYS A 6 6.28 -10.23 11.03
CA LYS A 6 4.85 -10.47 10.78
C LYS A 6 4.43 -9.66 9.56
N VAL A 7 4.07 -10.36 8.50
CA VAL A 7 3.74 -9.75 7.20
C VAL A 7 2.23 -9.64 7.05
N GLY A 8 1.72 -8.44 6.83
CA GLY A 8 0.38 -8.21 6.34
C GLY A 8 0.34 -8.37 4.82
N CYS A 9 -0.73 -8.93 4.30
CA CYS A 9 -0.95 -9.00 2.86
C CYS A 9 -2.39 -8.58 2.56
N ALA A 10 -2.55 -7.68 1.60
CA ALA A 10 -3.84 -7.26 1.07
C ALA A 10 -3.71 -7.14 -0.46
N ILE A 11 -4.75 -7.50 -1.20
CA ILE A 11 -4.63 -7.75 -2.63
C ILE A 11 -5.38 -6.69 -3.43
N CYS A 12 -4.66 -6.04 -4.37
CA CYS A 12 -5.21 -5.18 -5.41
C CYS A 12 -6.22 -4.16 -4.86
N TRP A 13 -7.53 -4.36 -5.03
CA TRP A 13 -8.58 -3.42 -4.62
C TRP A 13 -8.58 -3.10 -3.12
N ASP A 14 -8.13 -4.02 -2.27
CA ASP A 14 -7.99 -3.81 -0.82
C ASP A 14 -7.11 -2.59 -0.47
N GLN A 15 -6.22 -2.21 -1.39
CA GLN A 15 -5.31 -1.08 -1.21
C GLN A 15 -6.02 0.28 -1.12
N TRP A 16 -7.26 0.39 -1.57
CA TRP A 16 -8.02 1.63 -1.50
C TRP A 16 -8.60 1.91 -0.11
N PHE A 17 -8.69 0.89 0.75
CA PHE A 17 -9.37 0.97 2.05
C PHE A 17 -8.40 1.19 3.20
N PRO A 18 -8.42 2.40 3.84
CA PRO A 18 -7.59 2.70 5.01
C PRO A 18 -7.79 1.71 6.17
N GLU A 19 -8.99 1.19 6.31
CA GLU A 19 -9.36 0.21 7.33
C GLU A 19 -8.56 -1.07 7.19
N CYS A 20 -8.29 -1.54 5.98
CA CYS A 20 -7.51 -2.74 5.72
C CYS A 20 -6.08 -2.59 6.27
N ALA A 21 -5.38 -1.52 5.89
CA ALA A 21 -4.03 -1.23 6.38
C ALA A 21 -4.00 -1.07 7.91
N ARG A 22 -5.01 -0.39 8.46
CA ARG A 22 -5.13 -0.17 9.92
C ARG A 22 -5.34 -1.48 10.67
N ILE A 23 -6.22 -2.35 10.18
CA ILE A 23 -6.50 -3.65 10.82
C ILE A 23 -5.27 -4.55 10.76
N LEU A 24 -4.58 -4.63 9.63
CA LEU A 24 -3.34 -5.42 9.51
C LEU A 24 -2.29 -4.95 10.50
N THR A 25 -2.11 -3.65 10.64
CA THR A 25 -1.16 -3.07 11.60
C THR A 25 -1.58 -3.34 13.05
N LEU A 26 -2.86 -3.22 13.38
CA LEU A 26 -3.40 -3.56 14.70
C LEU A 26 -3.25 -5.05 15.05
N LYS A 27 -3.28 -5.94 14.05
CA LYS A 27 -2.96 -7.36 14.19
C LYS A 27 -1.46 -7.63 14.36
N GLY A 28 -0.64 -6.58 14.36
CA GLY A 28 0.80 -6.64 14.63
C GLY A 28 1.67 -6.82 13.40
N ALA A 29 1.19 -6.49 12.21
CA ALA A 29 2.04 -6.50 11.01
C ALA A 29 3.22 -5.54 11.18
N ASP A 30 4.39 -5.97 10.72
CA ASP A 30 5.64 -5.22 10.67
C ASP A 30 5.83 -4.50 9.33
N LEU A 31 5.26 -5.08 8.27
CA LEU A 31 5.18 -4.53 6.92
C LEU A 31 3.93 -5.04 6.23
N ILE A 32 3.48 -4.35 5.18
CA ILE A 32 2.32 -4.76 4.38
C ILE A 32 2.75 -4.92 2.92
N LEU A 33 2.32 -6.04 2.31
CA LEU A 33 2.49 -6.32 0.89
C LEU A 33 1.17 -6.08 0.16
N TYR A 34 1.26 -5.39 -0.99
CA TYR A 34 0.14 -5.16 -1.90
C TYR A 34 0.48 -5.64 -3.33
N PRO A 35 0.28 -6.93 -3.65
CA PRO A 35 0.31 -7.37 -5.04
C PRO A 35 -0.90 -6.80 -5.79
N SER A 36 -0.65 -6.19 -6.95
CA SER A 36 -1.64 -5.39 -7.67
C SER A 36 -1.55 -5.54 -9.18
N ALA A 37 -2.66 -5.30 -9.84
CA ALA A 37 -2.77 -5.14 -11.29
C ALA A 37 -3.68 -3.93 -11.58
N ILE A 38 -3.22 -2.74 -11.18
CA ILE A 38 -3.93 -1.48 -11.40
C ILE A 38 -3.41 -0.78 -12.66
N GLY A 39 -4.33 -0.25 -13.44
CA GLY A 39 -4.05 0.40 -14.72
C GLY A 39 -5.09 1.45 -15.08
N SER A 40 -5.16 1.76 -16.39
CA SER A 40 -6.13 2.69 -16.94
C SER A 40 -7.56 2.20 -16.78
N GLU A 41 -8.50 3.14 -16.84
CA GLU A 41 -9.94 2.84 -16.79
C GLU A 41 -10.51 2.89 -18.23
N PRO A 42 -10.75 1.74 -18.88
CA PRO A 42 -11.15 1.71 -20.29
C PRO A 42 -12.45 2.47 -20.58
N HIS A 43 -13.38 2.51 -19.62
CA HIS A 43 -14.66 3.20 -19.75
C HIS A 43 -14.59 4.69 -19.37
N MET A 44 -13.46 5.16 -18.86
CA MET A 44 -13.19 6.55 -18.48
C MET A 44 -11.74 6.92 -18.88
N PRO A 45 -11.44 7.02 -20.17
CA PRO A 45 -10.05 7.15 -20.67
C PRO A 45 -9.35 8.45 -20.22
N GLU A 46 -10.11 9.46 -19.83
CA GLU A 46 -9.59 10.71 -19.24
C GLU A 46 -9.18 10.56 -17.77
N LEU A 47 -9.61 9.48 -17.10
CA LEU A 47 -9.26 9.23 -15.71
C LEU A 47 -7.89 8.56 -15.61
N ASN A 48 -6.96 9.22 -14.93
CA ASN A 48 -5.67 8.64 -14.54
C ASN A 48 -5.59 8.54 -13.01
N SER A 49 -5.81 7.36 -12.49
CA SER A 49 -5.82 7.10 -11.05
C SER A 49 -4.42 6.80 -10.47
N LYS A 50 -3.34 6.85 -11.27
CA LYS A 50 -2.00 6.47 -10.83
C LYS A 50 -1.51 7.24 -9.61
N ASP A 51 -1.55 8.56 -9.68
CA ASP A 51 -1.03 9.38 -8.57
C ASP A 51 -1.95 9.32 -7.35
N HIS A 52 -3.26 9.21 -7.55
CA HIS A 52 -4.22 8.97 -6.48
C HIS A 52 -3.90 7.65 -5.76
N TRP A 53 -3.68 6.57 -6.50
CA TRP A 53 -3.28 5.27 -5.96
C TRP A 53 -1.99 5.35 -5.13
N ILE A 54 -0.92 5.96 -5.69
CA ILE A 54 0.36 6.10 -4.99
C ILE A 54 0.19 6.91 -3.70
N ASN A 55 -0.53 8.03 -3.75
CA ASN A 55 -0.80 8.88 -2.60
C ASN A 55 -1.58 8.12 -1.51
N THR A 56 -2.52 7.26 -1.90
CA THR A 56 -3.25 6.40 -0.97
C THR A 56 -2.29 5.46 -0.23
N MET A 57 -1.37 4.81 -0.94
CA MET A 57 -0.36 3.93 -0.33
C MET A 57 0.59 4.69 0.60
N VAL A 58 1.05 5.87 0.18
CA VAL A 58 1.85 6.77 1.03
C VAL A 58 1.08 7.13 2.31
N GLY A 59 -0.20 7.47 2.18
CA GLY A 59 -1.07 7.75 3.32
C GLY A 59 -1.19 6.55 4.27
N HIS A 60 -1.32 5.34 3.75
CA HIS A 60 -1.36 4.13 4.59
C HIS A 60 -0.06 3.88 5.34
N ALA A 61 1.10 4.03 4.67
CA ALA A 61 2.40 3.89 5.30
C ALA A 61 2.57 4.90 6.45
N ALA A 62 2.36 6.18 6.17
CA ALA A 62 2.52 7.27 7.12
C ALA A 62 1.53 7.18 8.30
N ALA A 63 0.23 6.97 8.03
CA ALA A 63 -0.81 6.92 9.07
C ALA A 63 -0.69 5.69 9.98
N ASN A 64 -0.13 4.59 9.48
CA ASN A 64 0.07 3.36 10.25
C ASN A 64 1.51 3.20 10.74
N GLN A 65 2.42 4.07 10.31
CA GLN A 65 3.85 4.03 10.64
C GLN A 65 4.44 2.65 10.36
N ILE A 66 4.18 2.16 9.13
CA ILE A 66 4.51 0.82 8.68
C ILE A 66 5.07 0.83 7.26
N PRO A 67 6.16 0.10 6.97
CA PRO A 67 6.64 -0.05 5.60
C PRO A 67 5.58 -0.73 4.71
N ILE A 68 5.49 -0.25 3.47
CA ILE A 68 4.62 -0.83 2.45
C ILE A 68 5.44 -1.21 1.23
N ILE A 69 5.18 -2.39 0.70
CA ILE A 69 5.78 -2.91 -0.51
C ILE A 69 4.66 -3.23 -1.50
N THR A 70 4.68 -2.55 -2.62
CA THR A 70 3.66 -2.72 -3.66
C THR A 70 4.30 -3.22 -4.94
N SER A 71 3.84 -4.36 -5.43
CA SER A 71 4.17 -4.85 -6.76
C SER A 71 2.98 -4.66 -7.69
N ASN A 72 3.19 -4.01 -8.82
CA ASN A 72 2.14 -3.77 -9.80
C ASN A 72 2.54 -4.27 -11.18
N ARG A 73 1.56 -4.73 -11.93
CA ARG A 73 1.73 -5.20 -13.31
C ARG A 73 2.12 -4.03 -14.23
N ILE A 74 2.89 -4.33 -15.27
CA ILE A 74 3.19 -3.44 -16.39
C ILE A 74 2.59 -3.99 -17.67
N GLY A 75 2.67 -3.17 -18.73
CA GLY A 75 2.28 -3.56 -20.08
C GLY A 75 0.80 -3.34 -20.34
N LYS A 76 0.32 -3.98 -21.40
CA LYS A 76 -0.99 -3.77 -21.99
C LYS A 76 -1.70 -5.11 -22.14
N GLU A 77 -2.98 -5.09 -21.91
CA GLU A 77 -3.87 -6.22 -22.19
C GLU A 77 -5.02 -5.75 -23.06
N ILE A 78 -5.38 -6.56 -24.03
CA ILE A 78 -6.52 -6.30 -24.92
C ILE A 78 -7.40 -7.52 -24.89
N GLU A 79 -8.65 -7.33 -24.48
CA GLU A 79 -9.68 -8.37 -24.50
C GLU A 79 -10.91 -7.80 -25.21
N ALA A 80 -11.31 -8.44 -26.31
CA ALA A 80 -12.28 -7.91 -27.25
C ALA A 80 -11.89 -6.48 -27.71
N ASP A 81 -12.74 -5.48 -27.43
CA ASP A 81 -12.48 -4.08 -27.77
C ASP A 81 -12.00 -3.24 -26.57
N ILE A 82 -11.68 -3.91 -25.44
CA ILE A 82 -11.23 -3.27 -24.22
C ILE A 82 -9.71 -3.31 -24.14
N GLU A 83 -9.09 -2.14 -24.03
CA GLU A 83 -7.66 -1.99 -23.83
C GLU A 83 -7.37 -1.50 -22.40
N LEU A 84 -6.56 -2.24 -21.65
CA LEU A 84 -6.10 -1.90 -20.33
C LEU A 84 -4.59 -1.72 -20.32
N ASN A 85 -4.11 -0.54 -19.91
CA ASN A 85 -2.70 -0.24 -19.74
C ASN A 85 -2.38 -0.20 -18.25
N PHE A 86 -1.53 -1.12 -17.77
CA PHE A 86 -1.13 -1.19 -16.37
C PHE A 86 -0.11 -0.10 -16.04
N TYR A 87 -0.26 0.52 -14.87
CA TYR A 87 0.56 1.66 -14.47
C TYR A 87 1.99 1.31 -14.09
N GLY A 88 2.32 0.03 -13.87
CA GLY A 88 3.62 -0.35 -13.33
C GLY A 88 3.91 0.36 -12.01
N ASN A 89 5.05 1.03 -11.93
CA ASN A 89 5.43 1.86 -10.79
C ASN A 89 5.43 1.11 -9.46
N SER A 90 5.86 -0.16 -9.43
CA SER A 90 6.10 -0.90 -8.18
C SER A 90 7.04 -0.14 -7.26
N PHE A 91 6.79 -0.11 -5.96
CA PHE A 91 7.57 0.70 -5.03
C PHE A 91 7.67 0.10 -3.63
N ILE A 92 8.65 0.61 -2.89
CA ILE A 92 8.88 0.31 -1.47
C ILE A 92 8.84 1.63 -0.69
N LEU A 93 7.99 1.70 0.32
CA LEU A 93 7.86 2.83 1.23
C LEU A 93 8.42 2.46 2.61
N ASP A 94 9.03 3.44 3.27
CA ASP A 94 9.34 3.34 4.69
C ASP A 94 8.10 3.58 5.58
N HIS A 95 8.29 3.52 6.88
CA HIS A 95 7.25 3.72 7.89
C HIS A 95 6.73 5.17 8.00
N LEU A 96 7.33 6.10 7.31
CA LEU A 96 6.90 7.51 7.24
C LEU A 96 6.22 7.84 5.90
N GLY A 97 6.19 6.88 4.97
CA GLY A 97 5.63 7.06 3.64
C GLY A 97 6.64 7.60 2.61
N ASN A 98 7.93 7.68 2.97
CA ASN A 98 8.95 8.05 1.99
C ASN A 98 9.20 6.91 1.01
N VAL A 99 9.32 7.22 -0.28
CA VAL A 99 9.68 6.25 -1.30
C VAL A 99 11.16 5.93 -1.17
N ILE A 100 11.47 4.68 -0.78
CA ILE A 100 12.86 4.18 -0.70
C ILE A 100 13.36 3.76 -2.09
N ASN A 101 12.50 3.05 -2.84
CA ASN A 101 12.81 2.60 -4.18
C ASN A 101 11.53 2.49 -5.01
N ARG A 102 11.64 2.71 -6.33
CA ARG A 102 10.49 2.67 -7.25
C ARG A 102 10.93 2.26 -8.65
N MET A 103 10.13 1.43 -9.29
CA MET A 103 10.25 1.12 -10.72
C MET A 103 9.52 2.14 -11.57
N ASN A 104 9.82 2.13 -12.86
CA ASN A 104 9.05 2.86 -13.86
C ASN A 104 7.81 2.04 -14.33
N ASP A 105 7.17 2.49 -15.38
CA ASP A 105 5.96 1.90 -15.96
C ASP A 105 6.23 1.00 -17.18
N LYS A 106 7.50 0.73 -17.50
CA LYS A 106 7.89 0.05 -18.74
C LYS A 106 8.68 -1.23 -18.54
N ASP A 107 9.59 -1.22 -17.57
CA ASP A 107 10.58 -2.27 -17.41
C ASP A 107 10.13 -3.32 -16.40
N GLU A 108 10.28 -4.59 -16.76
CA GLU A 108 10.23 -5.69 -15.81
C GLU A 108 11.51 -5.70 -14.96
N GLY A 109 11.39 -6.05 -13.69
CA GLY A 109 12.57 -6.13 -12.85
C GLY A 109 12.27 -6.39 -11.39
N ILE A 110 13.33 -6.33 -10.60
CA ILE A 110 13.31 -6.50 -9.15
C ILE A 110 13.94 -5.27 -8.52
N ILE A 111 13.24 -4.69 -7.55
CA ILE A 111 13.81 -3.68 -6.65
C ILE A 111 13.91 -4.25 -5.25
N THR A 112 14.94 -3.83 -4.54
CA THR A 112 15.20 -4.25 -3.17
C THR A 112 15.42 -3.04 -2.27
N ALA A 113 15.14 -3.23 -0.97
CA ALA A 113 15.46 -2.26 0.07
C ALA A 113 15.76 -3.00 1.37
N THR A 114 16.58 -2.39 2.22
CA THR A 114 16.75 -2.81 3.60
C THR A 114 15.82 -2.01 4.48
N LEU A 115 14.99 -2.70 5.26
CA LEU A 115 14.02 -2.10 6.18
C LEU A 115 14.43 -2.43 7.62
N ASP A 116 14.61 -1.41 8.45
CA ASP A 116 14.75 -1.60 9.89
C ASP A 116 13.36 -1.59 10.54
N LEU A 117 12.86 -2.79 10.82
CA LEU A 117 11.52 -2.97 11.39
C LEU A 117 11.47 -2.57 12.88
N LEU A 118 12.61 -2.55 13.58
CA LEU A 118 12.68 -2.10 14.96
C LEU A 118 12.44 -0.58 15.05
N ILE A 119 13.04 0.19 14.16
CA ILE A 119 12.82 1.65 14.08
C ILE A 119 11.32 1.94 13.92
N SER A 120 10.62 1.25 13.02
CA SER A 120 9.18 1.44 12.83
C SER A 120 8.36 1.15 14.10
N ARG A 121 8.71 0.07 14.83
CA ARG A 121 8.06 -0.30 16.08
C ARG A 121 8.29 0.73 17.18
N GLU A 122 9.54 1.17 17.35
CA GLU A 122 9.91 2.17 18.36
C GLU A 122 9.28 3.54 18.04
N TYR A 123 9.27 3.93 16.76
CA TYR A 123 8.63 5.17 16.33
C TYR A 123 7.12 5.18 16.67
N ARG A 124 6.41 4.07 16.40
CA ARG A 124 4.99 3.91 16.76
C ARG A 124 4.75 4.08 18.27
N LYS A 125 5.60 3.51 19.11
CA LYS A 125 5.50 3.65 20.57
C LYS A 125 5.74 5.08 21.01
N LEU A 126 6.81 5.71 20.51
CA LEU A 126 7.21 7.05 20.86
C LEU A 126 6.17 8.10 20.44
N TRP A 127 5.68 8.01 19.22
CA TRP A 127 4.74 8.99 18.66
C TRP A 127 3.32 8.84 19.22
N GLY A 128 2.95 7.66 19.67
CA GLY A 128 1.71 7.41 20.38
C GLY A 128 0.43 7.34 19.53
N ASN A 129 0.50 7.38 18.21
CA ASN A 129 -0.66 7.38 17.32
C ASN A 129 -1.63 6.22 17.58
N PHE A 130 -1.13 5.06 17.98
CA PHE A 130 -1.95 3.88 18.26
C PHE A 130 -2.55 3.90 19.68
N ARG A 131 -1.81 4.47 20.65
CA ARG A 131 -2.27 4.65 22.05
C ARG A 131 -3.42 5.64 22.12
N ASP A 132 -3.32 6.73 21.39
CA ASP A 132 -4.21 7.89 21.50
C ASP A 132 -5.44 7.80 20.58
N ARG A 133 -5.66 6.63 19.96
CA ARG A 133 -6.85 6.35 19.17
C ARG A 133 -8.11 6.40 20.03
N ARG A 134 -9.21 6.81 19.42
CA ARG A 134 -10.54 6.88 20.04
C ARG A 134 -11.51 5.90 19.36
N PRO A 135 -11.32 4.56 19.54
CA PRO A 135 -12.18 3.56 18.90
C PRO A 135 -13.67 3.69 19.30
N ASP A 136 -13.94 4.28 20.46
CA ASP A 136 -15.27 4.61 20.94
C ASP A 136 -16.03 5.56 20.00
N LEU A 137 -15.31 6.41 19.25
CA LEU A 137 -15.87 7.36 18.28
C LEU A 137 -15.96 6.82 16.86
N TYR A 138 -15.34 5.67 16.56
CA TYR A 138 -15.20 5.16 15.19
C TYR A 138 -16.27 4.15 14.79
N LYS A 139 -17.30 3.96 15.62
CA LYS A 139 -18.39 2.98 15.37
C LYS A 139 -19.10 3.20 14.05
N LYS A 140 -19.17 4.46 13.58
CA LYS A 140 -19.80 4.83 12.31
C LYS A 140 -19.19 4.16 11.08
N ILE A 141 -17.92 3.72 11.17
CA ILE A 141 -17.27 2.93 10.10
C ILE A 141 -17.99 1.60 9.82
N LEU A 142 -18.74 1.08 10.80
CA LEU A 142 -19.46 -0.19 10.68
C LEU A 142 -20.88 -0.03 10.11
N ASP A 143 -21.33 1.20 9.91
CA ASP A 143 -22.65 1.48 9.36
C ASP A 143 -22.57 1.61 7.83
N PHE A 144 -23.52 1.05 7.12
CA PHE A 144 -23.74 1.20 5.68
C PHE A 144 -24.84 2.21 5.39
#